data_22caf36cedd62961b1b6bfa2b40fd485
#
_entry.id   22caf36cedd62961b1b6bfa2b40fd485
#
_cell.length_a   1.000
_cell.length_b   1.000
_cell.length_c   1.000
_cell.angle_alpha   90.00
_cell.angle_beta   90.00
_cell.angle_gamma   90.00
#
_symmetry.space_group_name_H-M   'P 1'
#
loop_
_entity.id
_entity.type
_entity.pdbx_description
1 polymer ?
#
loop_
_entity_poly.entity_id
_entity_poly.type
_entity_poly.pdbx_seq_one_letter_code
_entity_poly.pdbx_strand_id
1 'polypeptide(L)'
;MKKILNILLIVGISSTMTACNKLLDVDPTQSIDSNTALESEEAINAALHGVYSRLREVGLYGRDLIAIPELLSDNAVNTGAGNRLVGQGINQAGAHIQSGTWQYAYYINNQANLILEALQDFEADQAYKDNIAAQLYFLRALVYHDLMKAYAYDPTAIVEPNDRGGVPIINTGVLNTEQIEYTSRPTVVEVYDFIYSQLDQAIALFPGNAIGDQIFASLPAAHALYSRVALYRGDMAKVISEGELAISTSNLRLADTEQFVNTWRTAKNPESFFEVAFVQPADHSNATNESLRSSFTTRMTAESNTAVSHGNVVVSDELYAAYEENDVRRELIMRGLSGNSSRWEITKFVSRSEVNNIDNVPVIRLPEVILNMAEAYATPGSTVLNEQAAREQLNLIRERAGIDATNADGQALFDDIILQRRLELAFEGHRFFDLKRLGRDIFKESGNIQHTDFRILANIPVREAVPNTQVEQNVGY
;
A
#
# COMPACT_ATOMS: atom_id res chain seq x y z
N MET A 1 0.94 -80.86 18.37
CA MET A 1 0.31 -79.64 18.88
C MET A 1 1.10 -78.38 18.61
N LYS A 2 2.40 -78.26 18.96
CA LYS A 2 3.21 -77.01 18.72
C LYS A 2 3.34 -76.57 17.25
N LYS A 3 3.37 -77.47 16.26
CA LYS A 3 3.47 -77.11 14.83
C LYS A 3 2.15 -76.57 14.26
N ILE A 4 1.00 -77.02 14.74
CA ILE A 4 -0.31 -76.53 14.35
C ILE A 4 -0.59 -75.13 14.93
N LEU A 5 -0.11 -74.88 16.16
CA LEU A 5 -0.25 -73.61 16.82
C LEU A 5 0.59 -72.51 16.11
N ASN A 6 1.78 -72.85 15.61
CA ASN A 6 2.60 -71.90 14.86
C ASN A 6 2.06 -71.57 13.47
N ILE A 7 1.37 -72.52 12.80
CA ILE A 7 0.70 -72.29 11.49
C ILE A 7 -0.52 -71.37 11.69
N LEU A 8 -1.29 -71.56 12.72
CA LEU A 8 -2.43 -70.71 13.05
C LEU A 8 -1.99 -69.28 13.43
N LEU A 9 -0.84 -69.13 14.10
CA LEU A 9 -0.29 -67.81 14.43
C LEU A 9 0.20 -67.04 13.17
N ILE A 10 0.83 -67.75 12.20
CA ILE A 10 1.30 -67.16 10.95
C ILE A 10 0.14 -66.76 10.03
N VAL A 11 -0.94 -67.55 9.95
CA VAL A 11 -2.14 -67.21 9.17
C VAL A 11 -2.90 -66.04 9.80
N GLY A 12 -2.92 -65.93 11.13
CA GLY A 12 -3.54 -64.78 11.86
C GLY A 12 -2.82 -63.44 11.61
N ILE A 13 -1.49 -63.47 11.47
CA ILE A 13 -0.67 -62.28 11.21
C ILE A 13 -0.76 -61.82 9.75
N SER A 14 -0.93 -62.77 8.78
CA SER A 14 -1.06 -62.44 7.37
C SER A 14 -2.44 -61.81 7.00
N SER A 15 -3.47 -62.03 7.83
CA SER A 15 -4.83 -61.48 7.58
C SER A 15 -5.02 -60.05 8.05
N THR A 16 -4.09 -59.49 8.81
CA THR A 16 -4.17 -58.11 9.35
C THR A 16 -3.50 -57.04 8.47
N MET A 17 -2.84 -57.43 7.33
CA MET A 17 -2.16 -56.47 6.48
C MET A 17 -2.98 -55.94 5.29
N THR A 18 -4.25 -56.33 5.15
CA THR A 18 -5.07 -55.88 4.02
C THR A 18 -6.23 -54.92 4.42
N ALA A 19 -6.22 -54.37 5.59
CA ALA A 19 -7.36 -53.58 6.11
C ALA A 19 -7.07 -52.09 6.42
N CYS A 20 -6.02 -51.48 5.86
CA CYS A 20 -5.69 -50.10 6.20
C CYS A 20 -5.46 -49.13 5.04
N ASN A 21 -5.84 -49.47 3.80
CA ASN A 21 -5.70 -48.46 2.71
C ASN A 21 -6.90 -47.49 2.57
N LYS A 22 -8.01 -47.72 3.26
CA LYS A 22 -9.17 -46.79 3.23
C LYS A 22 -9.25 -45.83 4.44
N LEU A 23 -8.36 -45.96 5.42
CA LEU A 23 -8.32 -45.08 6.62
C LEU A 23 -7.25 -44.00 6.50
N LEU A 24 -6.48 -43.96 5.40
CA LEU A 24 -5.46 -42.94 5.11
C LEU A 24 -5.90 -41.94 4.04
N ASP A 25 -7.00 -42.17 3.34
CA ASP A 25 -7.72 -41.15 2.57
C ASP A 25 -8.66 -40.38 3.52
N VAL A 26 -8.10 -39.69 4.48
CA VAL A 26 -8.80 -38.61 5.15
C VAL A 26 -8.63 -37.41 4.23
N ASP A 27 -9.63 -37.16 3.40
CA ASP A 27 -9.78 -35.81 2.82
C ASP A 27 -9.71 -34.83 3.98
N PRO A 28 -8.74 -33.88 3.98
CA PRO A 28 -8.65 -32.93 5.05
C PRO A 28 -9.94 -32.11 5.04
N THR A 29 -10.84 -32.40 5.97
CA THR A 29 -12.13 -31.68 6.14
C THR A 29 -11.93 -30.19 6.49
N GLN A 30 -10.71 -29.69 6.49
CA GLN A 30 -10.31 -28.28 6.67
C GLN A 30 -9.46 -27.71 5.53
N SER A 31 -9.07 -28.47 4.51
CA SER A 31 -8.60 -27.94 3.25
C SER A 31 -9.73 -28.06 2.25
N ILE A 32 -10.30 -26.96 1.85
CA ILE A 32 -11.16 -26.89 0.65
C ILE A 32 -10.26 -27.41 -0.49
N ASP A 33 -10.71 -28.47 -1.18
CA ASP A 33 -10.03 -28.94 -2.38
C ASP A 33 -9.88 -27.75 -3.32
N SER A 34 -8.65 -27.41 -3.70
CA SER A 34 -8.36 -26.25 -4.54
C SER A 34 -9.11 -26.29 -5.87
N ASN A 35 -9.52 -27.46 -6.32
CA ASN A 35 -10.28 -27.65 -7.57
C ASN A 35 -11.79 -27.33 -7.40
N THR A 36 -12.32 -27.36 -6.18
CA THR A 36 -13.74 -27.05 -5.88
C THR A 36 -13.91 -25.71 -5.15
N ALA A 37 -12.81 -25.03 -4.83
CA ALA A 37 -12.81 -23.83 -4.00
C ALA A 37 -13.46 -22.60 -4.65
N LEU A 38 -13.64 -22.58 -5.99
CA LEU A 38 -14.12 -21.42 -6.76
C LEU A 38 -15.29 -21.81 -7.69
N GLU A 39 -16.14 -22.76 -7.29
CA GLU A 39 -17.25 -23.28 -8.10
C GLU A 39 -18.58 -22.53 -7.91
N SER A 40 -18.65 -21.51 -7.04
CA SER A 40 -19.86 -20.71 -6.85
C SER A 40 -19.54 -19.22 -6.74
N GLU A 41 -20.53 -18.36 -7.03
CA GLU A 41 -20.39 -16.91 -6.86
C GLU A 41 -20.02 -16.54 -5.41
N GLU A 42 -20.63 -17.23 -4.42
CA GLU A 42 -20.32 -17.02 -3.00
C GLU A 42 -18.85 -17.33 -2.69
N ALA A 43 -18.33 -18.42 -3.26
CA ALA A 43 -16.93 -18.82 -3.06
C ALA A 43 -15.97 -17.84 -3.74
N ILE A 44 -16.26 -17.39 -4.96
CA ILE A 44 -15.48 -16.36 -5.67
C ILE A 44 -15.51 -15.04 -4.91
N ASN A 45 -16.68 -14.60 -4.43
CA ASN A 45 -16.79 -13.38 -3.62
C ASN A 45 -16.02 -13.51 -2.30
N ALA A 46 -16.09 -14.65 -1.62
CA ALA A 46 -15.32 -14.91 -0.40
C ALA A 46 -13.81 -14.88 -0.67
N ALA A 47 -13.35 -15.45 -1.80
CA ALA A 47 -11.96 -15.41 -2.21
C ALA A 47 -11.50 -13.97 -2.52
N LEU A 48 -12.29 -13.18 -3.25
CA LEU A 48 -12.02 -11.77 -3.51
C LEU A 48 -11.92 -10.97 -2.20
N HIS A 49 -12.85 -11.14 -1.25
CA HIS A 49 -12.77 -10.53 0.06
C HIS A 49 -11.50 -10.98 0.83
N GLY A 50 -11.07 -12.23 0.62
CA GLY A 50 -9.79 -12.74 1.11
C GLY A 50 -8.61 -11.94 0.57
N VAL A 51 -8.61 -11.61 -0.73
CA VAL A 51 -7.58 -10.76 -1.35
C VAL A 51 -7.54 -9.37 -0.71
N TYR A 52 -8.71 -8.70 -0.58
CA TYR A 52 -8.79 -7.40 0.12
C TYR A 52 -8.30 -7.47 1.56
N SER A 53 -8.63 -8.56 2.26
CA SER A 53 -8.23 -8.72 3.67
C SER A 53 -6.71 -8.72 3.86
N ARG A 54 -5.95 -9.19 2.87
CA ARG A 54 -4.47 -9.19 2.91
C ARG A 54 -3.86 -7.81 2.86
N LEU A 55 -4.55 -6.81 2.32
CA LEU A 55 -4.07 -5.42 2.38
C LEU A 55 -3.92 -4.90 3.82
N ARG A 56 -4.62 -5.50 4.79
CA ARG A 56 -4.53 -5.16 6.22
C ARG A 56 -3.28 -5.67 6.93
N GLU A 57 -2.50 -6.54 6.28
CA GLU A 57 -1.28 -7.10 6.89
C GLU A 57 -0.31 -5.99 7.29
N VAL A 58 0.40 -6.21 8.41
CA VAL A 58 1.37 -5.24 8.97
C VAL A 58 2.41 -4.82 7.92
N GLY A 59 2.85 -5.77 7.09
CA GLY A 59 3.81 -5.51 6.00
C GLY A 59 3.24 -4.65 4.86
N LEU A 60 1.93 -4.42 4.81
CA LEU A 60 1.27 -3.58 3.83
C LEU A 60 0.66 -2.33 4.50
N TYR A 61 -0.65 -2.09 4.29
CA TYR A 61 -1.35 -0.89 4.79
C TYR A 61 -1.67 -0.96 6.29
N GLY A 62 -1.52 -2.13 6.94
CA GLY A 62 -1.62 -2.24 8.39
C GLY A 62 -0.60 -1.38 9.13
N ARG A 63 0.59 -1.16 8.56
CA ARG A 63 1.61 -0.26 9.13
C ARG A 63 2.73 0.12 8.14
N ASP A 64 3.42 -0.87 7.55
CA ASP A 64 4.78 -0.69 7.01
C ASP A 64 4.81 0.22 5.78
N LEU A 65 3.82 0.13 4.88
CA LEU A 65 3.74 1.01 3.70
C LEU A 65 3.39 2.46 4.05
N ILE A 66 2.90 2.71 5.27
CA ILE A 66 2.56 4.06 5.74
C ILE A 66 3.62 4.60 6.70
N ALA A 67 3.95 3.87 7.77
CA ALA A 67 4.82 4.37 8.83
C ALA A 67 6.30 4.38 8.46
N ILE A 68 6.78 3.38 7.71
CA ILE A 68 8.20 3.29 7.36
C ILE A 68 8.63 4.40 6.39
N PRO A 69 7.90 4.74 5.32
CA PRO A 69 8.26 5.86 4.44
C PRO A 69 8.34 7.21 5.16
N GLU A 70 7.53 7.42 6.20
CA GLU A 70 7.64 8.65 7.02
C GLU A 70 8.95 8.67 7.81
N LEU A 71 9.36 7.53 8.38
CA LEU A 71 10.64 7.41 9.09
C LEU A 71 11.87 7.47 8.18
N LEU A 72 11.79 6.89 6.98
CA LEU A 72 12.90 6.93 6.02
C LEU A 72 13.11 8.33 5.44
N SER A 73 12.07 9.16 5.46
CA SER A 73 12.09 10.55 4.98
C SER A 73 12.43 11.56 6.08
N ASP A 74 12.16 12.84 5.77
CA ASP A 74 12.33 14.01 6.64
C ASP A 74 11.03 14.36 7.42
N ASN A 75 10.00 13.53 7.37
CA ASN A 75 8.71 13.79 8.03
C ASN A 75 8.66 13.33 9.49
N ALA A 76 9.36 12.24 9.82
CA ALA A 76 9.20 11.62 11.12
C ALA A 76 10.53 11.32 11.83
N VAL A 77 10.45 11.25 13.16
CA VAL A 77 11.53 10.82 14.05
C VAL A 77 11.06 9.59 14.82
N ASN A 78 11.98 8.63 15.04
CA ASN A 78 11.72 7.48 15.91
C ASN A 78 12.08 7.83 17.35
N THR A 79 11.14 7.62 18.29
CA THR A 79 11.35 7.91 19.72
C THR A 79 12.07 6.79 20.48
N GLY A 80 12.27 5.63 19.85
CA GLY A 80 12.79 4.42 20.51
C GLY A 80 11.75 3.66 21.36
N ALA A 81 10.53 4.19 21.48
CA ALA A 81 9.48 3.56 22.29
C ALA A 81 9.17 2.14 21.79
N GLY A 82 9.12 1.19 22.70
CA GLY A 82 8.89 -0.22 22.38
C GLY A 82 9.98 -0.90 21.55
N ASN A 83 11.11 -0.25 21.31
CA ASN A 83 12.20 -0.74 20.45
C ASN A 83 11.74 -1.12 19.02
N ARG A 84 10.79 -0.33 18.46
CA ARG A 84 10.13 -0.58 17.17
C ARG A 84 10.61 0.39 16.11
N LEU A 85 10.90 -0.10 14.91
CA LEU A 85 11.29 0.66 13.72
C LEU A 85 12.50 1.61 13.97
N VAL A 86 13.36 1.29 14.93
CA VAL A 86 14.51 2.12 15.29
C VAL A 86 15.52 2.22 14.14
N GLY A 87 15.78 1.08 13.48
CA GLY A 87 16.68 1.05 12.32
C GLY A 87 16.19 1.90 11.16
N GLN A 88 14.87 1.92 10.89
CA GLN A 88 14.24 2.75 9.87
C GLN A 88 14.37 4.24 10.22
N GLY A 89 14.24 4.59 11.50
CA GLY A 89 14.40 5.98 11.96
C GLY A 89 15.76 6.60 11.67
N ILE A 90 16.81 5.78 11.60
CA ILE A 90 18.19 6.20 11.29
C ILE A 90 18.66 5.74 9.90
N ASN A 91 17.77 5.24 9.05
CA ASN A 91 18.09 4.68 7.74
C ASN A 91 19.26 3.68 7.79
N GLN A 92 19.23 2.79 8.80
CA GLN A 92 20.26 1.75 8.93
C GLN A 92 20.22 0.80 7.72
N ALA A 93 21.37 0.39 7.22
CA ALA A 93 21.46 -0.59 6.14
C ALA A 93 20.67 -1.87 6.48
N GLY A 94 19.80 -2.33 5.57
CA GLY A 94 18.89 -3.44 5.76
C GLY A 94 17.62 -3.14 6.58
N ALA A 95 17.50 -1.94 7.15
CA ALA A 95 16.28 -1.47 7.81
C ALA A 95 15.50 -0.54 6.88
N HIS A 96 14.73 -1.12 5.99
CA HIS A 96 13.87 -0.45 5.00
C HIS A 96 12.45 -1.01 5.09
N ILE A 97 11.66 -0.93 4.03
CA ILE A 97 10.42 -1.71 3.89
C ILE A 97 10.75 -3.18 4.12
N GLN A 98 9.95 -3.86 4.92
CA GLN A 98 10.27 -5.20 5.40
C GLN A 98 9.86 -6.28 4.41
N SER A 99 10.41 -7.48 4.60
CA SER A 99 10.11 -8.66 3.75
C SER A 99 8.62 -9.05 3.71
N GLY A 100 7.83 -8.64 4.71
CA GLY A 100 6.39 -8.83 4.72
C GLY A 100 5.69 -8.13 3.54
N THR A 101 6.15 -6.96 3.12
CA THR A 101 5.60 -6.26 1.96
C THR A 101 5.73 -7.10 0.69
N TRP A 102 6.93 -7.64 0.42
CA TRP A 102 7.17 -8.54 -0.71
C TRP A 102 6.27 -9.77 -0.66
N GLN A 103 6.28 -10.45 0.47
CA GLN A 103 5.54 -11.69 0.65
C GLN A 103 4.04 -11.51 0.43
N TYR A 104 3.44 -10.50 1.06
CA TYR A 104 1.99 -10.30 0.97
C TYR A 104 1.55 -9.70 -0.37
N ALA A 105 2.37 -8.87 -1.00
CA ALA A 105 2.08 -8.37 -2.35
C ALA A 105 2.04 -9.52 -3.37
N TYR A 106 3.04 -10.42 -3.36
CA TYR A 106 3.02 -11.60 -4.22
C TYR A 106 1.95 -12.62 -3.84
N TYR A 107 1.57 -12.71 -2.57
CA TYR A 107 0.43 -13.53 -2.15
C TYR A 107 -0.89 -13.00 -2.72
N ILE A 108 -1.12 -11.69 -2.66
CA ILE A 108 -2.28 -11.02 -3.29
C ILE A 108 -2.28 -11.28 -4.79
N ASN A 109 -1.13 -11.10 -5.46
CA ASN A 109 -1.01 -11.36 -6.89
C ASN A 109 -1.33 -12.82 -7.25
N ASN A 110 -0.82 -13.78 -6.48
CA ASN A 110 -1.11 -15.20 -6.71
C ASN A 110 -2.60 -15.53 -6.55
N GLN A 111 -3.23 -15.05 -5.48
CA GLN A 111 -4.66 -15.24 -5.28
C GLN A 111 -5.49 -14.59 -6.41
N ALA A 112 -5.09 -13.39 -6.85
CA ALA A 112 -5.75 -12.73 -7.97
C ALA A 112 -5.63 -13.54 -9.27
N ASN A 113 -4.44 -14.10 -9.56
CA ASN A 113 -4.24 -14.97 -10.72
C ASN A 113 -5.17 -16.20 -10.68
N LEU A 114 -5.20 -16.91 -9.55
CA LEU A 114 -6.06 -18.09 -9.39
C LEU A 114 -7.54 -17.79 -9.60
N ILE A 115 -8.02 -16.66 -9.08
CA ILE A 115 -9.41 -16.26 -9.29
C ILE A 115 -9.66 -15.86 -10.76
N LEU A 116 -8.74 -15.09 -11.38
CA LEU A 116 -8.85 -14.70 -12.79
C LEU A 116 -8.85 -15.92 -13.73
N GLU A 117 -8.04 -16.94 -13.45
CA GLU A 117 -8.04 -18.20 -14.18
C GLU A 117 -9.38 -18.95 -14.01
N ALA A 118 -9.88 -19.06 -12.78
CA ALA A 118 -11.15 -19.72 -12.51
C ALA A 118 -12.34 -19.03 -13.21
N LEU A 119 -12.32 -17.70 -13.30
CA LEU A 119 -13.39 -16.94 -13.98
C LEU A 119 -13.50 -17.24 -15.48
N GLN A 120 -12.47 -17.80 -16.13
CA GLN A 120 -12.52 -18.09 -17.57
C GLN A 120 -13.57 -19.14 -17.87
N ASP A 121 -13.61 -20.22 -17.10
CA ASP A 121 -14.50 -21.36 -17.29
C ASP A 121 -15.76 -21.28 -16.40
N PHE A 122 -15.85 -20.27 -15.51
CA PHE A 122 -16.98 -20.12 -14.59
C PHE A 122 -18.23 -19.64 -15.32
N GLU A 123 -19.34 -20.38 -15.15
CA GLU A 123 -20.65 -20.03 -15.72
C GLU A 123 -21.36 -19.00 -14.84
N ALA A 124 -21.35 -17.74 -15.22
CA ALA A 124 -22.06 -16.65 -14.57
C ALA A 124 -22.33 -15.51 -15.58
N ASP A 125 -23.13 -14.54 -15.17
CA ASP A 125 -23.33 -13.33 -15.95
C ASP A 125 -22.02 -12.61 -16.25
N GLN A 126 -21.83 -12.18 -17.50
CA GLN A 126 -20.61 -11.52 -17.92
C GLN A 126 -20.31 -10.26 -17.08
N ALA A 127 -21.33 -9.48 -16.74
CA ALA A 127 -21.17 -8.29 -15.89
C ALA A 127 -20.64 -8.61 -14.49
N TYR A 128 -21.03 -9.76 -13.92
CA TYR A 128 -20.47 -10.25 -12.66
C TYR A 128 -19.00 -10.61 -12.81
N LYS A 129 -18.65 -11.41 -13.84
CA LYS A 129 -17.26 -11.80 -14.14
C LYS A 129 -16.38 -10.58 -14.38
N ASP A 130 -16.85 -9.62 -15.16
CA ASP A 130 -16.14 -8.37 -15.47
C ASP A 130 -15.87 -7.55 -14.21
N ASN A 131 -16.86 -7.42 -13.32
CA ASN A 131 -16.69 -6.67 -12.07
C ASN A 131 -15.67 -7.32 -11.13
N ILE A 132 -15.68 -8.66 -11.00
CA ILE A 132 -14.66 -9.37 -10.19
C ILE A 132 -13.27 -9.20 -10.80
N ALA A 133 -13.15 -9.40 -12.13
CA ALA A 133 -11.87 -9.28 -12.83
C ALA A 133 -11.31 -7.85 -12.74
N ALA A 134 -12.16 -6.81 -12.90
CA ALA A 134 -11.75 -5.41 -12.77
C ALA A 134 -11.12 -5.12 -11.41
N GLN A 135 -11.74 -5.60 -10.33
CA GLN A 135 -11.20 -5.42 -8.99
C GLN A 135 -9.86 -6.14 -8.80
N LEU A 136 -9.71 -7.35 -9.35
CA LEU A 136 -8.47 -8.11 -9.26
C LEU A 136 -7.34 -7.45 -10.05
N TYR A 137 -7.62 -6.93 -11.25
CA TYR A 137 -6.64 -6.16 -12.03
C TYR A 137 -6.21 -4.88 -11.31
N PHE A 138 -7.15 -4.16 -10.70
CA PHE A 138 -6.82 -3.00 -9.84
C PHE A 138 -5.89 -3.39 -8.68
N LEU A 139 -6.21 -4.46 -7.95
CA LEU A 139 -5.41 -4.92 -6.81
C LEU A 139 -4.01 -5.36 -7.23
N ARG A 140 -3.88 -6.04 -8.39
CA ARG A 140 -2.57 -6.38 -8.96
C ARG A 140 -1.76 -5.15 -9.30
N ALA A 141 -2.38 -4.16 -9.97
CA ALA A 141 -1.71 -2.89 -10.27
C ALA A 141 -1.22 -2.18 -9.00
N LEU A 142 -2.06 -2.12 -7.96
CA LEU A 142 -1.73 -1.49 -6.68
C LEU A 142 -0.51 -2.14 -6.04
N VAL A 143 -0.52 -3.47 -5.87
CA VAL A 143 0.57 -4.16 -5.16
C VAL A 143 1.88 -4.20 -5.98
N TYR A 144 1.81 -4.27 -7.31
CA TYR A 144 3.00 -4.13 -8.15
C TYR A 144 3.61 -2.73 -8.07
N HIS A 145 2.77 -1.69 -8.04
CA HIS A 145 3.26 -0.33 -7.83
C HIS A 145 3.90 -0.17 -6.45
N ASP A 146 3.33 -0.76 -5.39
CA ASP A 146 3.91 -0.75 -4.04
C ASP A 146 5.26 -1.48 -4.00
N LEU A 147 5.39 -2.62 -4.70
CA LEU A 147 6.66 -3.32 -4.85
C LEU A 147 7.69 -2.46 -5.58
N MET A 148 7.32 -1.81 -6.69
CA MET A 148 8.22 -0.94 -7.45
C MET A 148 8.72 0.22 -6.60
N LYS A 149 7.83 0.89 -5.86
CA LYS A 149 8.23 1.98 -4.94
C LYS A 149 9.31 1.54 -3.95
N ALA A 150 9.20 0.32 -3.41
CA ALA A 150 10.09 -0.17 -2.36
C ALA A 150 11.41 -0.76 -2.90
N TYR A 151 11.35 -1.55 -3.98
CA TYR A 151 12.44 -2.44 -4.38
C TYR A 151 13.14 -2.06 -5.69
N ALA A 152 12.65 -1.05 -6.40
CA ALA A 152 13.21 -0.59 -7.68
C ALA A 152 13.34 0.93 -7.72
N TYR A 153 14.13 1.44 -8.66
CA TYR A 153 14.13 2.87 -8.98
C TYR A 153 12.84 3.27 -9.70
N ASP A 154 12.51 4.55 -9.68
CA ASP A 154 11.45 5.11 -10.49
C ASP A 154 12.01 5.58 -11.83
N PRO A 155 11.28 5.45 -12.96
CA PRO A 155 11.77 5.85 -14.28
C PRO A 155 12.28 7.29 -14.36
N THR A 156 11.77 8.16 -13.48
CA THR A 156 12.13 9.58 -13.40
C THR A 156 13.49 9.84 -12.74
N ALA A 157 14.05 8.86 -12.01
CA ALA A 157 15.24 9.08 -11.16
C ALA A 157 16.09 7.81 -11.00
N ILE A 158 16.39 7.12 -12.11
CA ILE A 158 17.25 5.92 -12.10
C ILE A 158 18.70 6.31 -11.81
N VAL A 159 19.33 5.56 -10.90
CA VAL A 159 20.77 5.61 -10.69
C VAL A 159 21.39 4.43 -11.45
N GLU A 160 21.75 4.66 -12.70
CA GLU A 160 22.19 3.63 -13.67
C GLU A 160 23.20 2.58 -13.12
N PRO A 161 24.26 2.94 -12.38
CA PRO A 161 25.19 1.94 -11.85
C PRO A 161 24.58 1.01 -10.81
N ASN A 162 23.50 1.43 -10.16
CA ASN A 162 22.84 0.72 -9.07
C ASN A 162 21.54 0.03 -9.51
N ASP A 163 21.05 0.31 -10.72
CA ASP A 163 19.80 -0.29 -11.22
C ASP A 163 19.98 -1.80 -11.46
N ARG A 164 19.04 -2.57 -10.95
CA ARG A 164 18.92 -4.03 -11.11
C ARG A 164 17.57 -4.42 -11.69
N GLY A 165 16.88 -3.47 -12.30
CA GLY A 165 15.55 -3.66 -12.88
C GLY A 165 14.41 -3.54 -11.86
N GLY A 166 13.23 -3.91 -12.32
CA GLY A 166 11.99 -3.87 -11.53
C GLY A 166 11.85 -5.05 -10.58
N VAL A 167 10.67 -5.61 -10.48
CA VAL A 167 10.35 -6.81 -9.69
C VAL A 167 9.81 -7.91 -10.60
N PRO A 168 9.98 -9.20 -10.29
CA PRO A 168 9.46 -10.30 -11.10
C PRO A 168 7.96 -10.17 -11.41
N ILE A 169 7.57 -10.36 -12.67
CA ILE A 169 6.17 -10.36 -13.09
C ILE A 169 5.67 -11.81 -13.11
N ILE A 170 4.65 -12.12 -12.29
CA ILE A 170 4.03 -13.44 -12.19
C ILE A 170 2.58 -13.33 -12.64
N ASN A 171 2.24 -13.95 -13.76
CA ASN A 171 0.93 -13.88 -14.42
C ASN A 171 0.07 -15.13 -14.25
N THR A 172 0.61 -16.18 -13.68
CA THR A 172 -0.04 -17.48 -13.48
C THR A 172 -0.29 -17.74 -12.01
N GLY A 173 -1.40 -18.44 -11.71
CA GLY A 173 -1.69 -18.91 -10.37
C GLY A 173 -0.81 -20.11 -10.00
N VAL A 174 -0.34 -20.16 -8.75
CA VAL A 174 0.48 -21.22 -8.19
C VAL A 174 -0.26 -21.86 -7.03
N LEU A 175 -0.62 -23.13 -7.14
CA LEU A 175 -1.30 -23.92 -6.12
C LEU A 175 -0.32 -24.80 -5.31
N ASN A 176 0.77 -25.22 -5.94
CA ASN A 176 1.75 -26.09 -5.31
C ASN A 176 3.18 -25.74 -5.76
N THR A 177 4.17 -26.29 -5.08
CA THR A 177 5.59 -25.99 -5.30
C THR A 177 6.11 -26.42 -6.67
N GLU A 178 5.45 -27.38 -7.35
CA GLU A 178 5.88 -27.89 -8.66
C GLU A 178 5.56 -26.88 -9.79
N GLN A 179 4.62 -25.96 -9.52
CA GLN A 179 4.21 -24.89 -10.44
C GLN A 179 5.04 -23.62 -10.30
N ILE A 180 5.98 -23.58 -9.35
CA ILE A 180 6.81 -22.38 -9.12
C ILE A 180 7.78 -22.21 -10.30
N GLU A 181 7.63 -21.12 -11.02
CA GLU A 181 8.56 -20.66 -12.03
C GLU A 181 9.42 -19.51 -11.49
N TYR A 182 10.72 -19.70 -11.52
CA TYR A 182 11.66 -18.66 -11.13
C TYR A 182 11.95 -17.75 -12.32
N THR A 183 11.67 -16.47 -12.19
CA THR A 183 11.88 -15.46 -13.23
C THR A 183 12.87 -14.40 -12.78
N SER A 184 13.58 -13.80 -13.74
CA SER A 184 14.45 -12.65 -13.49
C SER A 184 13.64 -11.38 -13.25
N ARG A 185 14.34 -10.32 -12.87
CA ARG A 185 13.77 -8.97 -12.78
C ARG A 185 13.70 -8.37 -14.20
N PRO A 186 12.49 -7.99 -14.68
CA PRO A 186 12.35 -7.19 -15.88
C PRO A 186 12.94 -5.79 -15.66
N THR A 187 13.10 -5.03 -16.71
CA THR A 187 13.45 -3.61 -16.60
C THR A 187 12.36 -2.86 -15.82
N VAL A 188 12.74 -1.73 -15.23
CA VAL A 188 11.79 -0.83 -14.55
C VAL A 188 10.64 -0.45 -15.48
N VAL A 189 10.93 -0.14 -16.74
CA VAL A 189 9.92 0.26 -17.75
C VAL A 189 8.93 -0.88 -18.04
N GLU A 190 9.42 -2.11 -18.22
CA GLU A 190 8.55 -3.27 -18.49
C GLU A 190 7.57 -3.54 -17.34
N VAL A 191 7.99 -3.33 -16.06
CA VAL A 191 7.05 -3.47 -14.95
C VAL A 191 6.02 -2.35 -14.93
N TYR A 192 6.39 -1.10 -15.26
CA TYR A 192 5.41 -0.02 -15.40
C TYR A 192 4.45 -0.24 -16.58
N ASP A 193 4.91 -0.81 -17.70
CA ASP A 193 4.05 -1.21 -18.82
C ASP A 193 3.07 -2.30 -18.38
N PHE A 194 3.52 -3.25 -17.59
CA PHE A 194 2.66 -4.27 -16.99
C PHE A 194 1.60 -3.64 -16.08
N ILE A 195 1.97 -2.73 -15.15
CA ILE A 195 1.02 -2.05 -14.26
C ILE A 195 -0.02 -1.26 -15.09
N TYR A 196 0.40 -0.57 -16.14
CA TYR A 196 -0.49 0.12 -17.06
C TYR A 196 -1.50 -0.84 -17.70
N SER A 197 -1.02 -1.99 -18.20
CA SER A 197 -1.90 -3.00 -18.79
C SER A 197 -2.96 -3.54 -17.80
N GLN A 198 -2.61 -3.64 -16.51
CA GLN A 198 -3.56 -4.05 -15.48
C GLN A 198 -4.61 -2.97 -15.23
N LEU A 199 -4.22 -1.70 -15.19
CA LEU A 199 -5.14 -0.58 -15.03
C LEU A 199 -6.06 -0.41 -16.24
N ASP A 200 -5.53 -0.56 -17.46
CA ASP A 200 -6.33 -0.52 -18.69
C ASP A 200 -7.41 -1.63 -18.67
N GLN A 201 -7.06 -2.85 -18.26
CA GLN A 201 -8.01 -3.95 -18.12
C GLN A 201 -9.06 -3.66 -17.03
N ALA A 202 -8.63 -3.16 -15.86
CA ALA A 202 -9.55 -2.81 -14.79
C ALA A 202 -10.57 -1.77 -15.25
N ILE A 203 -10.13 -0.69 -15.89
CA ILE A 203 -10.97 0.40 -16.40
C ILE A 203 -11.95 -0.11 -17.46
N ALA A 204 -11.50 -0.97 -18.37
CA ALA A 204 -12.35 -1.51 -19.44
C ALA A 204 -13.48 -2.41 -18.93
N LEU A 205 -13.29 -3.04 -17.76
CA LEU A 205 -14.23 -4.04 -17.20
C LEU A 205 -15.13 -3.47 -16.10
N PHE A 206 -14.79 -2.33 -15.45
CA PHE A 206 -15.66 -1.78 -14.42
C PHE A 206 -17.03 -1.36 -14.98
N PRO A 207 -18.16 -1.83 -14.39
CA PRO A 207 -19.49 -1.44 -14.82
C PRO A 207 -19.87 -0.06 -14.24
N GLY A 208 -19.74 1.00 -15.02
CA GLY A 208 -20.29 2.32 -14.66
C GLY A 208 -19.36 3.18 -13.78
N ASN A 209 -19.84 4.38 -13.48
CA ASN A 209 -19.05 5.55 -13.06
C ASN A 209 -19.23 5.93 -11.59
N ALA A 210 -19.67 5.07 -10.70
CA ALA A 210 -19.88 5.45 -9.30
C ALA A 210 -18.89 4.76 -8.37
N ILE A 211 -18.41 5.51 -7.36
CA ILE A 211 -17.86 4.88 -6.15
C ILE A 211 -19.04 4.24 -5.42
N GLY A 212 -19.06 2.91 -5.36
CA GLY A 212 -20.00 2.18 -4.53
C GLY A 212 -19.61 2.31 -3.05
N ASP A 213 -18.93 1.30 -2.53
CA ASP A 213 -18.26 1.36 -1.22
C ASP A 213 -16.76 1.54 -1.44
N GLN A 214 -16.17 2.62 -0.90
CA GLN A 214 -14.75 2.96 -1.09
C GLN A 214 -13.75 1.96 -0.50
N ILE A 215 -14.22 0.94 0.20
CA ILE A 215 -13.39 -0.20 0.63
C ILE A 215 -13.18 -1.24 -0.47
N PHE A 216 -13.83 -1.07 -1.61
CA PHE A 216 -13.65 -1.86 -2.82
C PHE A 216 -13.17 -1.00 -3.98
N ALA A 217 -12.45 -1.61 -4.90
CA ALA A 217 -12.00 -0.95 -6.11
C ALA A 217 -13.21 -0.53 -6.98
N SER A 218 -13.08 0.58 -7.66
CA SER A 218 -14.09 1.17 -8.54
C SER A 218 -13.44 1.84 -9.73
N LEU A 219 -14.21 2.19 -10.75
CA LEU A 219 -13.71 2.91 -11.91
C LEU A 219 -13.00 4.22 -11.53
N PRO A 220 -13.57 5.10 -10.68
CA PRO A 220 -12.85 6.31 -10.24
C PRO A 220 -11.56 6.00 -9.47
N ALA A 221 -11.55 4.94 -8.64
CA ALA A 221 -10.35 4.52 -7.92
C ALA A 221 -9.25 4.01 -8.87
N ALA A 222 -9.63 3.31 -9.96
CA ALA A 222 -8.69 2.85 -10.97
C ALA A 222 -8.05 4.02 -11.72
N HIS A 223 -8.83 5.01 -12.13
CA HIS A 223 -8.31 6.26 -12.72
C HIS A 223 -7.40 7.02 -11.74
N ALA A 224 -7.77 7.11 -10.46
CA ALA A 224 -6.96 7.77 -9.44
C ALA A 224 -5.62 7.06 -9.21
N LEU A 225 -5.62 5.72 -9.16
CA LEU A 225 -4.39 4.93 -9.10
C LEU A 225 -3.55 5.12 -10.36
N TYR A 226 -4.18 5.17 -11.54
CA TYR A 226 -3.47 5.39 -12.80
C TYR A 226 -2.75 6.75 -12.81
N SER A 227 -3.42 7.82 -12.36
CA SER A 227 -2.80 9.15 -12.20
C SER A 227 -1.55 9.09 -11.30
N ARG A 228 -1.60 8.35 -10.17
CA ARG A 228 -0.43 8.12 -9.30
C ARG A 228 0.68 7.39 -10.04
N VAL A 229 0.38 6.24 -10.66
CA VAL A 229 1.38 5.42 -11.35
C VAL A 229 2.03 6.20 -12.50
N ALA A 230 1.23 6.99 -13.25
CA ALA A 230 1.72 7.85 -14.32
C ALA A 230 2.67 8.94 -13.80
N LEU A 231 2.40 9.52 -12.62
CA LEU A 231 3.29 10.49 -11.98
C LEU A 231 4.67 9.89 -11.67
N TYR A 232 4.69 8.67 -11.12
CA TYR A 232 5.94 7.96 -10.85
C TYR A 232 6.68 7.54 -12.12
N ARG A 233 5.93 7.23 -13.18
CA ARG A 233 6.51 6.92 -14.50
C ARG A 233 7.07 8.16 -15.22
N GLY A 234 6.58 9.36 -14.88
CA GLY A 234 6.93 10.61 -15.57
C GLY A 234 6.04 10.92 -16.78
N ASP A 235 4.90 10.23 -16.92
CA ASP A 235 3.92 10.46 -18.01
C ASP A 235 2.91 11.53 -17.60
N MET A 236 3.33 12.79 -17.67
CA MET A 236 2.55 13.92 -17.17
C MET A 236 1.21 14.13 -17.93
N ALA A 237 1.14 13.77 -19.21
CA ALA A 237 -0.11 13.84 -19.97
C ALA A 237 -1.13 12.82 -19.43
N LYS A 238 -0.68 11.61 -19.12
CA LYS A 238 -1.50 10.55 -18.52
C LYS A 238 -1.92 10.91 -17.09
N VAL A 239 -1.05 11.55 -16.29
CA VAL A 239 -1.41 12.05 -14.94
C VAL A 239 -2.65 12.92 -15.00
N ILE A 240 -2.69 13.88 -15.95
CA ILE A 240 -3.78 14.83 -16.10
C ILE A 240 -5.04 14.12 -16.59
N SER A 241 -4.96 13.36 -17.68
CA SER A 241 -6.13 12.71 -18.26
C SER A 241 -6.80 11.75 -17.31
N GLU A 242 -6.02 10.93 -16.58
CA GLU A 242 -6.55 9.99 -15.61
C GLU A 242 -7.04 10.69 -14.33
N GLY A 243 -6.38 11.78 -13.91
CA GLY A 243 -6.83 12.60 -12.79
C GLY A 243 -8.18 13.25 -13.05
N GLU A 244 -8.39 13.82 -14.25
CA GLU A 244 -9.67 14.40 -14.68
C GLU A 244 -10.78 13.34 -14.73
N LEU A 245 -10.48 12.14 -15.24
CA LEU A 245 -11.42 11.02 -15.26
C LEU A 245 -11.77 10.54 -13.85
N ALA A 246 -10.79 10.42 -12.96
CA ALA A 246 -11.03 10.07 -11.56
C ALA A 246 -12.02 11.03 -10.89
N ILE A 247 -11.81 12.34 -11.07
CA ILE A 247 -12.67 13.37 -10.49
C ILE A 247 -14.06 13.38 -11.13
N SER A 248 -14.13 13.36 -12.47
CA SER A 248 -15.41 13.49 -13.19
C SER A 248 -16.31 12.25 -13.07
N THR A 249 -15.73 11.06 -12.87
CA THR A 249 -16.48 9.81 -12.65
C THR A 249 -16.82 9.55 -11.19
N SER A 250 -16.38 10.42 -10.28
CA SER A 250 -16.67 10.33 -8.85
C SER A 250 -17.64 11.41 -8.38
N ASN A 251 -18.20 11.24 -7.19
CA ASN A 251 -18.98 12.27 -6.49
C ASN A 251 -18.17 12.94 -5.35
N LEU A 252 -16.85 12.70 -5.30
CA LEU A 252 -16.00 13.24 -4.25
C LEU A 252 -15.85 14.75 -4.36
N ARG A 253 -15.73 15.38 -3.18
CA ARG A 253 -15.44 16.80 -3.04
C ARG A 253 -14.43 16.99 -1.92
N LEU A 254 -13.61 18.01 -2.02
CA LEU A 254 -12.82 18.47 -0.87
C LEU A 254 -13.76 18.90 0.25
N ALA A 255 -13.44 18.50 1.47
CA ALA A 255 -14.14 18.98 2.64
C ALA A 255 -13.91 20.49 2.83
N ASP A 256 -14.86 21.18 3.41
CA ASP A 256 -14.64 22.55 3.84
C ASP A 256 -13.57 22.61 4.94
N THR A 257 -12.89 23.75 5.08
CA THR A 257 -11.80 23.95 6.05
C THR A 257 -12.20 23.51 7.46
N GLU A 258 -13.37 23.92 7.92
CA GLU A 258 -13.90 23.62 9.26
C GLU A 258 -14.24 22.13 9.45
N GLN A 259 -14.43 21.39 8.35
CA GLN A 259 -14.75 19.97 8.37
C GLN A 259 -13.53 19.07 8.17
N PHE A 260 -12.39 19.64 7.79
CA PHE A 260 -11.20 18.86 7.45
C PHE A 260 -10.78 17.86 8.54
N VAL A 261 -10.63 18.33 9.77
CA VAL A 261 -10.25 17.46 10.90
C VAL A 261 -11.27 16.33 11.10
N ASN A 262 -12.56 16.65 10.92
CA ASN A 262 -13.63 15.68 11.06
C ASN A 262 -13.60 14.58 10.00
N THR A 263 -13.03 14.81 8.81
CA THR A 263 -12.87 13.76 7.80
C THR A 263 -12.05 12.56 8.32
N TRP A 264 -11.13 12.81 9.26
CA TRP A 264 -10.30 11.81 9.93
C TRP A 264 -10.95 11.19 11.18
N ARG A 265 -12.19 11.57 11.50
CA ARG A 265 -12.98 11.06 12.64
C ARG A 265 -14.18 10.24 12.19
N THR A 266 -14.45 10.17 10.90
CA THR A 266 -15.56 9.42 10.30
C THR A 266 -15.17 7.96 10.05
N ALA A 267 -16.16 7.10 9.88
CA ALA A 267 -15.97 5.69 9.60
C ALA A 267 -15.21 5.42 8.29
N LYS A 268 -15.41 6.29 7.31
CA LYS A 268 -14.72 6.30 6.02
C LYS A 268 -14.38 7.75 5.73
N ASN A 269 -13.19 8.01 5.21
CA ASN A 269 -12.81 9.37 4.85
C ASN A 269 -13.60 9.81 3.60
N PRO A 270 -14.37 10.90 3.66
CA PRO A 270 -15.25 11.32 2.55
C PRO A 270 -14.49 11.79 1.30
N GLU A 271 -13.17 12.00 1.38
CA GLU A 271 -12.32 12.37 0.25
C GLU A 271 -11.66 11.15 -0.41
N SER A 272 -11.90 9.91 0.07
CA SER A 272 -11.19 8.72 -0.40
C SER A 272 -11.84 8.09 -1.62
N PHE A 273 -11.03 7.80 -2.64
CA PHE A 273 -11.38 6.90 -3.73
C PHE A 273 -11.29 5.43 -3.31
N PHE A 274 -10.30 5.09 -2.50
CA PHE A 274 -10.08 3.74 -2.03
C PHE A 274 -9.46 3.72 -0.62
N GLU A 275 -9.97 2.82 0.24
CA GLU A 275 -9.50 2.62 1.61
C GLU A 275 -9.31 1.14 1.94
N VAL A 276 -8.33 0.82 2.75
CA VAL A 276 -8.23 -0.47 3.41
C VAL A 276 -9.05 -0.43 4.70
N ALA A 277 -10.07 -1.28 4.76
CA ALA A 277 -11.02 -1.30 5.87
C ALA A 277 -10.52 -2.08 7.08
N PHE A 278 -10.69 -1.50 8.26
CA PHE A 278 -10.54 -2.14 9.56
C PHE A 278 -11.86 -1.99 10.31
N VAL A 279 -12.63 -3.09 10.38
CA VAL A 279 -14.01 -3.07 10.90
C VAL A 279 -14.08 -3.57 12.34
N GLN A 280 -13.16 -4.46 12.71
CA GLN A 280 -13.07 -5.05 14.04
C GLN A 280 -11.61 -5.15 14.50
N PRO A 281 -11.34 -5.17 15.82
CA PRO A 281 -9.96 -5.21 16.32
C PRO A 281 -9.14 -6.41 15.84
N ALA A 282 -9.79 -7.54 15.52
CA ALA A 282 -9.15 -8.73 14.98
C ALA A 282 -8.67 -8.59 13.53
N ASP A 283 -9.07 -7.54 12.81
CA ASP A 283 -8.59 -7.24 11.47
C ASP A 283 -7.10 -6.89 11.46
N HIS A 284 -6.55 -6.43 12.58
CA HIS A 284 -5.11 -6.43 12.80
C HIS A 284 -4.65 -7.81 13.25
N SER A 285 -3.85 -8.47 12.41
CA SER A 285 -3.33 -9.83 12.65
C SER A 285 -2.48 -9.95 13.94
N ASN A 286 -1.93 -8.86 14.44
CA ASN A 286 -1.02 -8.84 15.57
C ASN A 286 -1.30 -7.69 16.54
N ALA A 287 -2.43 -7.72 17.20
CA ALA A 287 -2.69 -6.85 18.33
C ALA A 287 -2.37 -5.34 18.16
N THR A 288 -2.85 -4.56 19.06
CA THR A 288 -2.79 -3.11 19.19
C THR A 288 -1.43 -2.47 18.93
N ASN A 289 -0.33 -3.19 19.09
CA ASN A 289 1.02 -2.64 19.05
C ASN A 289 1.62 -2.44 17.65
N GLU A 290 1.04 -3.06 16.63
CA GLU A 290 1.52 -2.97 15.23
C GLU A 290 0.62 -2.11 14.35
N SER A 291 -0.34 -1.39 14.91
CA SER A 291 -1.25 -0.50 14.17
C SER A 291 -0.62 0.87 13.90
N LEU A 292 -1.22 1.61 12.96
CA LEU A 292 -0.85 3.01 12.70
C LEU A 292 -1.12 3.88 13.94
N ARG A 293 -2.27 3.70 14.64
CA ARG A 293 -2.54 4.39 15.88
C ARG A 293 -1.41 4.19 16.89
N SER A 294 -1.03 2.94 17.14
CA SER A 294 0.03 2.64 18.11
C SER A 294 1.39 3.22 17.71
N SER A 295 1.67 3.27 16.43
CA SER A 295 2.92 3.82 15.91
C SER A 295 2.97 5.35 16.02
N PHE A 296 1.86 6.04 15.70
CA PHE A 296 1.86 7.48 15.48
C PHE A 296 1.47 8.31 16.69
N THR A 297 0.74 7.75 17.65
CA THR A 297 0.28 8.49 18.82
C THR A 297 0.29 7.64 20.08
N THR A 298 0.50 8.30 21.22
CA THR A 298 0.31 7.69 22.55
C THR A 298 -1.15 7.63 22.96
N ARG A 299 -2.06 8.29 22.20
CA ARG A 299 -3.48 8.48 22.53
C ARG A 299 -4.37 7.34 22.04
N MET A 300 -5.49 7.11 22.73
CA MET A 300 -6.58 6.26 22.25
C MET A 300 -7.42 6.99 21.22
N THR A 301 -7.93 8.17 21.57
CA THR A 301 -8.66 9.11 20.73
C THR A 301 -7.98 10.48 20.77
N ALA A 302 -8.44 11.43 19.96
CA ALA A 302 -7.91 12.80 19.99
C ALA A 302 -8.09 13.48 21.37
N GLU A 303 -9.19 13.18 22.05
CA GLU A 303 -9.56 13.75 23.36
C GLU A 303 -8.96 12.99 24.54
N SER A 304 -8.34 11.81 24.28
CA SER A 304 -7.74 11.00 25.36
C SER A 304 -6.68 11.78 26.13
N ASN A 305 -6.72 11.68 27.45
CA ASN A 305 -5.73 12.23 28.35
C ASN A 305 -4.87 11.16 29.05
N THR A 306 -5.01 9.90 28.63
CA THR A 306 -4.22 8.75 29.13
C THR A 306 -3.48 8.10 27.99
N ALA A 307 -2.18 7.85 28.17
CA ALA A 307 -1.36 7.14 27.20
C ALA A 307 -1.70 5.64 27.19
N VAL A 308 -1.96 5.11 26.00
CA VAL A 308 -2.36 3.69 25.77
C VAL A 308 -1.51 2.96 24.74
N SER A 309 -0.55 3.66 24.12
CA SER A 309 0.27 3.11 23.03
C SER A 309 1.67 3.73 22.98
N HIS A 310 2.47 3.35 21.98
CA HIS A 310 3.90 3.66 21.94
C HIS A 310 4.22 5.06 21.44
N GLY A 311 3.55 5.55 20.37
CA GLY A 311 3.94 6.80 19.72
C GLY A 311 5.42 6.79 19.34
N ASN A 312 5.85 5.74 18.64
CA ASN A 312 7.27 5.58 18.30
C ASN A 312 7.66 6.24 16.97
N VAL A 313 6.70 6.64 16.15
CA VAL A 313 6.87 7.37 14.88
C VAL A 313 6.17 8.71 15.02
N VAL A 314 6.94 9.74 15.31
CA VAL A 314 6.41 11.08 15.64
C VAL A 314 6.83 12.11 14.62
N VAL A 315 6.08 13.20 14.53
CA VAL A 315 6.30 14.31 13.59
C VAL A 315 7.66 14.97 13.87
N SER A 316 8.47 15.21 12.84
CA SER A 316 9.71 15.99 12.96
C SER A 316 9.40 17.46 13.25
N ASP A 317 10.32 18.15 13.93
CA ASP A 317 10.16 19.57 14.21
C ASP A 317 10.13 20.40 12.91
N GLU A 318 10.87 19.96 11.88
CA GLU A 318 10.88 20.59 10.56
C GLU A 318 9.54 20.48 9.85
N LEU A 319 8.89 19.30 9.90
CA LEU A 319 7.56 19.14 9.33
C LEU A 319 6.54 20.00 10.08
N TYR A 320 6.58 20.01 11.42
CA TYR A 320 5.66 20.83 12.21
C TYR A 320 5.83 22.31 11.90
N ALA A 321 7.08 22.79 11.78
CA ALA A 321 7.38 24.18 11.46
C ALA A 321 7.04 24.60 10.02
N ALA A 322 6.87 23.63 9.11
CA ALA A 322 6.50 23.90 7.73
C ALA A 322 5.02 24.26 7.53
N TYR A 323 4.15 23.92 8.49
CA TYR A 323 2.75 24.35 8.46
C TYR A 323 2.62 25.82 8.90
N GLU A 324 1.86 26.62 8.16
CA GLU A 324 1.49 27.96 8.55
C GLU A 324 0.63 27.96 9.85
N GLU A 325 0.60 29.06 10.57
CA GLU A 325 -0.07 29.11 11.89
C GLU A 325 -1.57 28.83 11.81
N ASN A 326 -2.21 29.29 10.73
CA ASN A 326 -3.64 29.13 10.46
C ASN A 326 -3.99 27.88 9.62
N ASP A 327 -2.99 27.04 9.28
CA ASP A 327 -3.21 25.82 8.52
C ASP A 327 -3.99 24.78 9.35
N VAL A 328 -5.22 24.46 8.91
CA VAL A 328 -6.10 23.52 9.64
C VAL A 328 -5.52 22.12 9.75
N ARG A 329 -4.62 21.71 8.84
CA ARG A 329 -3.94 20.39 8.87
C ARG A 329 -3.08 20.25 10.12
N ARG A 330 -2.61 21.37 10.67
CA ARG A 330 -1.83 21.42 11.92
C ARG A 330 -2.63 20.95 13.13
N GLU A 331 -3.96 21.04 13.10
CA GLU A 331 -4.84 20.58 14.18
C GLU A 331 -4.83 19.05 14.36
N LEU A 332 -4.38 18.30 13.34
CA LEU A 332 -4.15 16.87 13.46
C LEU A 332 -2.85 16.52 14.19
N ILE A 333 -2.03 17.52 14.54
CA ILE A 333 -0.74 17.34 15.21
C ILE A 333 -0.86 17.82 16.67
N MET A 334 -0.67 16.89 17.61
CA MET A 334 -0.86 17.14 19.02
C MET A 334 0.37 16.74 19.85
N ARG A 335 0.53 17.30 21.06
CA ARG A 335 1.57 16.85 21.98
C ARG A 335 1.26 15.47 22.53
N GLY A 336 2.27 14.60 22.62
CA GLY A 336 2.17 13.26 23.22
C GLY A 336 1.82 13.29 24.71
N LEU A 337 1.24 12.19 25.21
CA LEU A 337 0.76 12.06 26.60
C LEU A 337 1.73 11.32 27.53
N SER A 338 2.74 10.61 27.01
CA SER A 338 3.69 9.83 27.80
C SER A 338 5.02 10.54 28.01
N GLY A 339 6.07 9.82 28.43
CA GLY A 339 7.44 10.33 28.58
C GLY A 339 8.03 11.04 27.37
N ASN A 340 7.40 10.88 26.20
CA ASN A 340 7.70 11.62 24.97
C ASN A 340 6.74 12.80 24.72
N SER A 341 6.09 13.31 25.73
CA SER A 341 5.09 14.40 25.67
C SER A 341 5.62 15.72 25.07
N SER A 342 6.95 15.87 24.96
CA SER A 342 7.56 16.97 24.24
C SER A 342 7.50 16.82 22.72
N ARG A 343 7.25 15.61 22.20
CA ARG A 343 7.21 15.32 20.78
C ARG A 343 5.82 15.61 20.20
N TRP A 344 5.78 15.91 18.89
CA TRP A 344 4.56 16.08 18.15
C TRP A 344 4.07 14.76 17.59
N GLU A 345 2.83 14.40 17.81
CA GLU A 345 2.18 13.16 17.36
C GLU A 345 1.10 13.49 16.35
N ILE A 346 0.95 12.65 15.30
CA ILE A 346 -0.16 12.77 14.34
C ILE A 346 -1.38 11.99 14.83
N THR A 347 -2.56 12.58 14.69
CA THR A 347 -3.84 12.01 15.15
C THR A 347 -4.78 11.64 14.00
N LYS A 348 -4.25 11.34 12.82
CA LYS A 348 -5.06 10.83 11.69
C LYS A 348 -5.72 9.47 12.01
N PHE A 349 -5.04 8.62 12.76
CA PHE A 349 -5.49 7.26 13.09
C PHE A 349 -5.62 7.08 14.60
N VAL A 350 -6.67 7.65 15.21
CA VAL A 350 -6.84 7.72 16.67
C VAL A 350 -8.01 6.90 17.21
N SER A 351 -8.39 5.83 16.54
CA SER A 351 -9.51 4.96 16.97
C SER A 351 -10.83 5.73 17.07
N ARG A 352 -11.35 6.12 15.94
CA ARG A 352 -12.56 6.95 15.73
C ARG A 352 -13.79 6.63 16.60
N SER A 353 -13.87 5.43 17.17
CA SER A 353 -15.01 4.99 17.99
C SER A 353 -14.60 4.44 19.35
N GLU A 354 -13.46 4.86 19.88
CA GLU A 354 -12.86 4.35 21.13
C GLU A 354 -12.55 2.83 21.10
N VAL A 355 -12.77 2.18 19.96
CA VAL A 355 -12.39 0.78 19.75
C VAL A 355 -11.02 0.75 19.09
N ASN A 356 -10.12 -0.05 19.65
CA ASN A 356 -8.74 -0.13 19.17
C ASN A 356 -8.66 -0.56 17.70
N ASN A 357 -7.88 0.19 16.91
CA ASN A 357 -7.40 -0.22 15.59
C ASN A 357 -8.50 -0.50 14.57
N ILE A 358 -9.54 0.30 14.54
CA ILE A 358 -10.60 0.22 13.52
C ILE A 358 -10.64 1.45 12.60
N ASP A 359 -9.55 2.21 12.56
CA ASP A 359 -9.41 3.30 11.59
C ASP A 359 -9.10 2.70 10.22
N ASN A 360 -9.95 3.00 9.24
CA ASN A 360 -9.63 2.69 7.85
C ASN A 360 -8.37 3.47 7.42
N VAL A 361 -7.65 2.88 6.49
CA VAL A 361 -6.46 3.52 5.91
C VAL A 361 -6.81 4.02 4.51
N PRO A 362 -6.97 5.35 4.32
CA PRO A 362 -7.08 5.92 2.99
C PRO A 362 -5.83 5.59 2.17
N VAL A 363 -6.03 4.94 1.03
CA VAL A 363 -4.94 4.58 0.12
C VAL A 363 -4.80 5.61 -0.98
N ILE A 364 -5.94 6.11 -1.49
CA ILE A 364 -5.96 7.15 -2.52
C ILE A 364 -7.04 8.15 -2.16
N ARG A 365 -6.67 9.43 -2.02
CA ARG A 365 -7.59 10.52 -1.71
C ARG A 365 -7.65 11.56 -2.83
N LEU A 366 -8.77 12.28 -2.92
CA LEU A 366 -8.97 13.37 -3.87
C LEU A 366 -7.85 14.44 -3.83
N PRO A 367 -7.38 14.92 -2.65
CA PRO A 367 -6.26 15.86 -2.59
C PRO A 367 -4.99 15.38 -3.28
N GLU A 368 -4.70 14.08 -3.23
CA GLU A 368 -3.55 13.53 -3.92
C GLU A 368 -3.69 13.65 -5.44
N VAL A 369 -4.86 13.31 -6.00
CA VAL A 369 -5.12 13.42 -7.44
C VAL A 369 -5.02 14.86 -7.92
N ILE A 370 -5.56 15.81 -7.16
CA ILE A 370 -5.44 17.25 -7.42
C ILE A 370 -3.96 17.66 -7.44
N LEU A 371 -3.17 17.23 -6.45
CA LEU A 371 -1.75 17.55 -6.36
C LEU A 371 -0.91 16.83 -7.44
N ASN A 372 -1.29 15.63 -7.86
CA ASN A 372 -0.67 14.96 -9.00
C ASN A 372 -0.84 15.79 -10.28
N MET A 373 -2.05 16.30 -10.53
CA MET A 373 -2.33 17.16 -11.67
C MET A 373 -1.60 18.50 -11.58
N ALA A 374 -1.57 19.13 -10.40
CA ALA A 374 -0.82 20.35 -10.17
C ALA A 374 0.67 20.18 -10.51
N GLU A 375 1.29 19.08 -10.02
CA GLU A 375 2.68 18.76 -10.30
C GLU A 375 2.89 18.51 -11.80
N ALA A 376 2.02 17.76 -12.45
CA ALA A 376 2.13 17.49 -13.89
C ALA A 376 2.08 18.77 -14.73
N TYR A 377 1.17 19.69 -14.40
CA TYR A 377 1.07 21.01 -15.03
C TYR A 377 2.26 21.93 -14.73
N ALA A 378 2.97 21.76 -13.62
CA ALA A 378 4.12 22.58 -13.24
C ALA A 378 5.47 21.94 -13.57
N THR A 379 5.52 20.68 -14.06
CA THR A 379 6.77 19.96 -14.30
C THR A 379 7.59 20.64 -15.41
N PRO A 380 8.81 21.14 -15.11
CA PRO A 380 9.63 21.82 -16.10
C PRO A 380 9.97 20.92 -17.29
N GLY A 381 9.84 21.44 -18.50
CA GLY A 381 10.13 20.71 -19.73
C GLY A 381 9.07 19.70 -20.16
N SER A 382 7.98 19.57 -19.41
CA SER A 382 6.83 18.74 -19.79
C SER A 382 6.08 19.38 -20.97
N THR A 383 5.55 18.53 -21.86
CA THR A 383 4.72 18.95 -23.00
C THR A 383 3.36 19.51 -22.57
N VAL A 384 2.97 19.26 -21.32
CA VAL A 384 1.70 19.73 -20.73
C VAL A 384 1.88 20.88 -19.75
N LEU A 385 3.07 21.50 -19.72
CA LEU A 385 3.35 22.63 -18.84
C LEU A 385 2.30 23.73 -18.97
N ASN A 386 1.62 24.04 -17.88
CA ASN A 386 0.61 25.09 -17.78
C ASN A 386 0.54 25.61 -16.34
N GLU A 387 1.33 26.63 -16.05
CA GLU A 387 1.44 27.19 -14.70
C GLU A 387 0.14 27.77 -14.15
N GLN A 388 -0.76 28.27 -15.02
CA GLN A 388 -2.07 28.73 -14.59
C GLN A 388 -2.90 27.57 -14.06
N ALA A 389 -3.00 26.47 -14.81
CA ALA A 389 -3.72 25.27 -14.38
C ALA A 389 -3.08 24.67 -13.11
N ALA A 390 -1.75 24.66 -13.04
CA ALA A 390 -1.03 24.20 -11.84
C ALA A 390 -1.42 25.00 -10.59
N ARG A 391 -1.45 26.35 -10.69
CA ARG A 391 -1.88 27.23 -9.58
C ARG A 391 -3.35 27.03 -9.20
N GLU A 392 -4.22 26.87 -10.19
CA GLU A 392 -5.65 26.61 -9.94
C GLU A 392 -5.82 25.33 -9.11
N GLN A 393 -5.15 24.23 -9.49
CA GLN A 393 -5.18 22.98 -8.72
C GLN A 393 -4.57 23.15 -7.33
N LEU A 394 -3.39 23.77 -7.23
CA LEU A 394 -2.72 24.00 -5.95
C LEU A 394 -3.57 24.85 -4.99
N ASN A 395 -4.20 25.90 -5.50
CA ASN A 395 -4.99 26.81 -4.68
C ASN A 395 -6.26 26.16 -4.10
N LEU A 396 -6.83 25.12 -4.75
CA LEU A 396 -7.88 24.30 -4.14
C LEU A 396 -7.42 23.69 -2.81
N ILE A 397 -6.18 23.22 -2.75
CA ILE A 397 -5.62 22.60 -1.54
C ILE A 397 -5.26 23.67 -0.50
N ARG A 398 -4.67 24.80 -0.93
CA ARG A 398 -4.29 25.89 -0.04
C ARG A 398 -5.51 26.54 0.62
N GLU A 399 -6.54 26.85 -0.17
CA GLU A 399 -7.80 27.43 0.31
C GLU A 399 -8.52 26.48 1.30
N ARG A 400 -8.59 25.18 0.96
CA ARG A 400 -9.14 24.17 1.86
C ARG A 400 -8.32 24.04 3.15
N ALA A 401 -7.01 24.24 3.10
CA ALA A 401 -6.15 24.26 4.29
C ALA A 401 -6.31 25.53 5.13
N GLY A 402 -7.06 26.54 4.67
CA GLY A 402 -7.26 27.82 5.35
C GLY A 402 -6.07 28.76 5.23
N ILE A 403 -5.22 28.60 4.23
CA ILE A 403 -4.06 29.44 3.94
C ILE A 403 -4.23 30.19 2.61
N ASP A 404 -3.52 31.31 2.47
CA ASP A 404 -3.65 32.18 1.30
C ASP A 404 -3.31 31.45 0.00
N ALA A 405 -4.03 31.80 -1.08
CA ALA A 405 -3.72 31.35 -2.43
C ALA A 405 -2.32 31.85 -2.86
N THR A 406 -1.59 31.00 -3.60
CA THR A 406 -0.30 31.36 -4.16
C THR A 406 -0.42 32.04 -5.53
N ASN A 407 0.51 32.98 -5.81
CA ASN A 407 0.72 33.55 -7.14
C ASN A 407 2.11 33.20 -7.68
N ALA A 408 2.78 32.19 -7.12
CA ALA A 408 4.11 31.79 -7.54
C ALA A 408 4.13 31.27 -8.99
N ASP A 409 5.30 31.39 -9.63
CA ASP A 409 5.58 30.95 -11.00
C ASP A 409 6.86 30.11 -11.04
N GLY A 410 7.04 29.37 -12.12
CA GLY A 410 8.27 28.62 -12.41
C GLY A 410 8.65 27.65 -11.28
N GLN A 411 9.92 27.69 -10.90
CA GLN A 411 10.45 26.80 -9.85
C GLN A 411 9.80 27.04 -8.49
N ALA A 412 9.45 28.27 -8.16
CA ALA A 412 8.77 28.57 -6.89
C ALA A 412 7.36 27.95 -6.82
N LEU A 413 6.62 27.91 -7.92
CA LEU A 413 5.35 27.22 -8.00
C LEU A 413 5.52 25.70 -7.83
N PHE A 414 6.50 25.13 -8.55
CA PHE A 414 6.78 23.68 -8.43
C PHE A 414 7.16 23.30 -6.99
N ASP A 415 8.03 24.10 -6.36
CA ASP A 415 8.45 23.83 -4.97
C ASP A 415 7.30 23.99 -3.97
N ASP A 416 6.38 24.95 -4.18
CA ASP A 416 5.15 25.08 -3.36
C ASP A 416 4.23 23.87 -3.54
N ILE A 417 4.04 23.37 -4.77
CA ILE A 417 3.28 22.13 -5.01
C ILE A 417 3.87 20.96 -4.23
N ILE A 418 5.18 20.77 -4.30
CA ILE A 418 5.84 19.68 -3.57
C ILE A 418 5.76 19.88 -2.05
N LEU A 419 5.80 21.12 -1.58
CA LEU A 419 5.57 21.43 -0.16
C LEU A 419 4.14 21.10 0.25
N GLN A 420 3.13 21.58 -0.50
CA GLN A 420 1.73 21.30 -0.17
C GLN A 420 1.43 19.80 -0.23
N ARG A 421 2.05 19.07 -1.17
CA ARG A 421 1.96 17.61 -1.21
C ARG A 421 2.55 16.95 0.05
N ARG A 422 3.71 17.41 0.52
CA ARG A 422 4.31 16.96 1.80
C ARG A 422 3.37 17.19 2.98
N LEU A 423 2.78 18.40 3.07
CA LEU A 423 1.92 18.80 4.19
C LEU A 423 0.57 18.05 4.17
N GLU A 424 -0.02 17.91 2.99
CA GLU A 424 -1.34 17.26 2.80
C GLU A 424 -1.28 15.76 3.09
N LEU A 425 -0.29 15.09 2.52
CA LEU A 425 -0.14 13.64 2.58
C LEU A 425 0.78 13.17 3.72
N ALA A 426 1.13 14.04 4.65
CA ALA A 426 1.94 13.69 5.81
C ALA A 426 1.34 12.52 6.60
N PHE A 427 2.16 11.53 6.89
CA PHE A 427 1.79 10.29 7.58
C PHE A 427 0.77 9.41 6.82
N GLU A 428 0.81 9.48 5.47
CA GLU A 428 0.07 8.61 4.57
C GLU A 428 1.02 7.77 3.67
N GLY A 429 2.32 7.76 3.98
CA GLY A 429 3.32 6.90 3.32
C GLY A 429 3.86 7.41 1.98
N HIS A 430 3.75 8.73 1.70
CA HIS A 430 4.15 9.30 0.42
C HIS A 430 5.56 9.91 0.40
N ARG A 431 5.97 10.60 1.48
CA ARG A 431 7.12 11.52 1.44
C ARG A 431 8.43 10.90 0.98
N PHE A 432 8.80 9.73 1.49
CA PHE A 432 10.03 9.05 1.08
C PHE A 432 10.04 8.74 -0.41
N PHE A 433 8.92 8.22 -0.91
CA PHE A 433 8.78 7.87 -2.31
C PHE A 433 8.72 9.11 -3.22
N ASP A 434 8.16 10.22 -2.75
CA ASP A 434 8.22 11.50 -3.48
C ASP A 434 9.66 12.01 -3.61
N LEU A 435 10.45 11.95 -2.54
CA LEU A 435 11.87 12.31 -2.60
C LEU A 435 12.65 11.40 -3.54
N LYS A 436 12.39 10.08 -3.48
CA LYS A 436 13.04 9.08 -4.34
C LYS A 436 12.72 9.32 -5.83
N ARG A 437 11.43 9.44 -6.21
CA ARG A 437 11.05 9.65 -7.62
C ARG A 437 11.49 11.00 -8.19
N LEU A 438 11.69 12.00 -7.34
CA LEU A 438 12.23 13.32 -7.72
C LEU A 438 13.74 13.37 -7.72
N GLY A 439 14.44 12.28 -7.40
CA GLY A 439 15.91 12.25 -7.31
C GLY A 439 16.47 13.18 -6.24
N ARG A 440 15.71 13.46 -5.18
CA ARG A 440 16.09 14.39 -4.12
C ARG A 440 16.77 13.67 -2.96
N ASP A 441 17.80 14.31 -2.41
CA ASP A 441 18.44 13.88 -1.17
C ASP A 441 17.47 14.04 0.01
N ILE A 442 17.65 13.21 1.04
CA ILE A 442 16.88 13.26 2.27
C ILE A 442 17.73 13.93 3.34
N PHE A 443 17.22 15.02 3.91
CA PHE A 443 17.88 15.78 4.97
C PHE A 443 17.11 15.61 6.27
N LYS A 444 17.70 14.97 7.27
CA LYS A 444 17.06 14.72 8.56
C LYS A 444 18.07 14.71 9.72
N GLU A 445 17.56 14.91 10.94
CA GLU A 445 18.37 14.98 12.16
C GLU A 445 19.30 13.77 12.35
N SER A 446 18.84 12.57 12.00
CA SER A 446 19.61 11.33 12.16
C SER A 446 20.70 11.12 11.11
N GLY A 447 20.85 12.02 10.12
CA GLY A 447 21.84 11.97 9.06
C GLY A 447 21.22 12.04 7.67
N ASN A 448 21.96 12.62 6.74
CA ASN A 448 21.52 12.81 5.37
C ASN A 448 21.73 11.55 4.54
N ILE A 449 20.79 11.27 3.63
CA ILE A 449 20.86 10.18 2.66
C ILE A 449 20.83 10.79 1.27
N GLN A 450 21.88 10.57 0.49
CA GLN A 450 21.91 11.00 -0.90
C GLN A 450 20.99 10.08 -1.74
N HIS A 451 20.39 10.62 -2.79
CA HIS A 451 19.58 9.81 -3.72
C HIS A 451 20.38 8.66 -4.36
N THR A 452 21.69 8.82 -4.51
CA THR A 452 22.60 7.80 -5.03
C THR A 452 23.00 6.73 -4.01
N ASP A 453 22.61 6.87 -2.74
CA ASP A 453 22.89 5.90 -1.69
C ASP A 453 22.05 4.63 -1.91
N PHE A 454 22.65 3.46 -1.73
CA PHE A 454 21.96 2.19 -1.92
C PHE A 454 20.74 2.00 -1.01
N ARG A 455 20.73 2.66 0.17
CA ARG A 455 19.61 2.62 1.13
C ARG A 455 18.32 3.29 0.65
N ILE A 456 18.32 3.87 -0.54
CA ILE A 456 17.09 4.35 -1.21
C ILE A 456 16.19 3.18 -1.66
N LEU A 457 16.76 1.99 -1.85
CA LEU A 457 15.99 0.79 -2.17
C LEU A 457 16.00 -0.19 -1.01
N ALA A 458 14.91 -0.95 -0.86
CA ALA A 458 14.88 -2.10 0.04
C ALA A 458 15.70 -3.26 -0.53
N ASN A 459 16.26 -4.09 0.35
CA ASN A 459 16.85 -5.35 -0.07
C ASN A 459 15.77 -6.35 -0.50
N ILE A 460 16.04 -7.08 -1.59
CA ILE A 460 15.20 -8.23 -1.96
C ILE A 460 15.24 -9.25 -0.82
N PRO A 461 14.10 -9.77 -0.36
CA PRO A 461 14.09 -10.70 0.77
C PRO A 461 14.91 -11.95 0.51
N VAL A 462 15.65 -12.39 1.52
CA VAL A 462 16.51 -13.60 1.44
C VAL A 462 15.70 -14.85 1.02
N ARG A 463 14.43 -14.91 1.43
CA ARG A 463 13.51 -16.00 1.05
C ARG A 463 13.24 -16.06 -0.45
N GLU A 464 13.38 -14.93 -1.14
CA GLU A 464 13.28 -14.85 -2.62
C GLU A 464 14.66 -15.06 -3.25
N ALA A 465 15.65 -14.29 -2.83
CA ALA A 465 16.96 -14.27 -3.48
C ALA A 465 17.75 -15.59 -3.38
N VAL A 466 17.50 -16.40 -2.34
CA VAL A 466 18.21 -17.68 -2.18
C VAL A 466 17.68 -18.79 -3.11
N PRO A 467 16.36 -19.06 -3.18
CA PRO A 467 15.87 -20.10 -4.10
C PRO A 467 15.83 -19.61 -5.56
N ASN A 468 15.59 -18.33 -5.80
CA ASN A 468 15.52 -17.74 -7.14
C ASN A 468 16.85 -17.07 -7.51
N THR A 469 17.79 -17.86 -8.04
CA THR A 469 19.11 -17.36 -8.45
C THR A 469 19.08 -16.43 -9.67
N GLN A 470 17.92 -16.22 -10.30
CA GLN A 470 17.75 -15.28 -11.41
C GLN A 470 17.40 -13.86 -10.91
N VAL A 471 17.03 -13.71 -9.65
CA VAL A 471 16.76 -12.41 -9.05
C VAL A 471 18.05 -11.80 -8.51
N GLU A 472 18.53 -10.77 -9.18
CA GLU A 472 19.70 -10.02 -8.73
C GLU A 472 19.32 -9.11 -7.53
N GLN A 473 20.14 -9.16 -6.47
CA GLN A 473 19.95 -8.31 -5.28
C GLN A 473 20.25 -6.84 -5.59
N ASN A 474 19.55 -5.92 -4.94
CA ASN A 474 19.89 -4.50 -5.00
C ASN A 474 21.31 -4.25 -4.48
N VAL A 475 21.99 -3.29 -5.09
CA VAL A 475 23.38 -2.94 -4.73
C VAL A 475 23.48 -2.57 -3.25
N GLY A 476 24.52 -3.07 -2.58
CA GLY A 476 24.80 -2.78 -1.17
C GLY A 476 24.24 -3.80 -0.17
N TYR A 477 23.54 -4.83 -0.65
CA TYR A 477 22.94 -5.89 0.18
C TYR A 477 23.47 -7.28 -0.12
#